data_25d47812b9d051fc47ba18dff42c13eb
#
_entry.id   25d47812b9d051fc47ba18dff42c13eb
#
_cell.length_a   1.000
_cell.length_b   1.000
_cell.length_c   1.000
_cell.angle_alpha   90.00
_cell.angle_beta   90.00
_cell.angle_gamma   90.00
#
_symmetry.space_group_name_H-M   'P 1'
#
loop_
_entity.id
_entity.type
_entity.pdbx_description
1 polymer ?
#
loop_
_entity_poly.entity_id
_entity_poly.type
_entity_poly.pdbx_seq_one_letter_code
_entity_poly.pdbx_strand_id
1 'polypeptide(L)'
;KATHILGLTATPLKLQSNLGETGPYSKLVMLTNRSKNGMFFKFILHVSQIQDIVKLGYWSPLEYQSYDFDTGALVYNSSGAEYTHDSIARSYENQNIGNKIIKKVAEMADRKAILVAVPTIEQATNLAGRIPNAAVVHGGTPKDERKQIIKEFREQKIRVIVQVNVLTIGFDYPELDCLITGRSTASISWWYQFVGRGTRIHDNKKNCLVVDFVGSVEKFGKVEELYYKQDGKENWELYGEGKKQITGIPMHEIGIHLEGGINLSEKVDEDGSIEKIYMTFGKYKGKPVSSVPPYYRKWMVDNITWGPWNIKVKEEIERLGNFK
;
A
#
# COMPACT_ATOMS: atom_id res chain seq x y z
N LYS A 1 -20.03 22.52 28.70
CA LYS A 1 -20.51 21.79 27.50
C LYS A 1 -19.54 22.12 26.38
N ALA A 2 -18.79 21.15 25.86
CA ALA A 2 -17.99 21.36 24.66
C ALA A 2 -18.95 21.61 23.47
N THR A 3 -18.85 22.75 22.86
CA THR A 3 -19.70 23.16 21.72
C THR A 3 -19.08 22.81 20.37
N HIS A 4 -17.73 22.65 20.34
CA HIS A 4 -16.98 22.37 19.14
C HIS A 4 -15.86 21.37 19.40
N ILE A 5 -15.59 20.49 18.43
CA ILE A 5 -14.47 19.53 18.45
C ILE A 5 -13.66 19.74 17.19
N LEU A 6 -12.36 20.00 17.34
CA LEU A 6 -11.39 20.08 16.26
C LEU A 6 -10.53 18.82 16.25
N GLY A 7 -10.47 18.10 15.13
CA GLY A 7 -9.58 16.96 14.91
C GLY A 7 -8.43 17.34 13.98
N LEU A 8 -7.22 16.90 14.31
CA LEU A 8 -6.04 17.04 13.46
C LEU A 8 -5.59 15.64 13.02
N THR A 9 -5.45 15.40 11.73
CA THR A 9 -5.00 14.13 11.18
C THR A 9 -4.38 14.31 9.80
N ALA A 10 -3.41 13.48 9.47
CA ALA A 10 -2.84 13.40 8.12
C ALA A 10 -3.70 12.55 7.18
N THR A 11 -4.55 11.67 7.74
CA THR A 11 -5.41 10.77 6.97
C THR A 11 -6.85 10.88 7.46
N PRO A 12 -7.63 11.90 7.02
CA PRO A 12 -9.02 12.11 7.42
C PRO A 12 -9.97 11.09 6.76
N LEU A 13 -9.58 9.82 6.81
CA LEU A 13 -10.22 8.70 6.13
C LEU A 13 -10.79 7.70 7.13
N LYS A 14 -11.87 7.04 6.74
CA LYS A 14 -12.43 5.88 7.44
C LYS A 14 -12.80 4.79 6.45
N LEU A 15 -12.83 3.55 6.93
CA LEU A 15 -13.37 2.43 6.17
C LEU A 15 -14.90 2.42 6.26
N GLN A 16 -15.52 2.18 5.13
CA GLN A 16 -16.95 1.92 5.01
C GLN A 16 -17.15 0.56 4.37
N SER A 17 -17.71 -0.39 5.14
CA SER A 17 -18.07 -1.71 4.62
C SER A 17 -19.43 -1.66 3.94
N ASN A 18 -19.54 -2.33 2.81
CA ASN A 18 -20.73 -2.42 1.99
C ASN A 18 -20.97 -3.89 1.60
N LEU A 19 -22.22 -4.23 1.27
CA LEU A 19 -22.59 -5.47 0.61
C LEU A 19 -22.72 -5.16 -0.88
N GLY A 20 -21.88 -5.79 -1.69
CA GLY A 20 -21.98 -5.75 -3.15
C GLY A 20 -22.56 -7.06 -3.69
N GLU A 21 -22.82 -7.11 -4.98
CA GLU A 21 -23.34 -8.32 -5.65
C GLU A 21 -22.37 -9.51 -5.55
N THR A 22 -21.05 -9.23 -5.44
CA THR A 22 -20.00 -10.24 -5.32
C THR A 22 -19.59 -10.56 -3.87
N GLY A 23 -20.26 -9.97 -2.89
CA GLY A 23 -19.97 -10.14 -1.48
C GLY A 23 -19.58 -8.85 -0.75
N PRO A 24 -19.19 -8.93 0.52
CA PRO A 24 -18.80 -7.76 1.29
C PRO A 24 -17.48 -7.15 0.76
N TYR A 25 -17.46 -5.84 0.65
CA TYR A 25 -16.26 -5.08 0.32
C TYR A 25 -16.15 -3.84 1.20
N SER A 26 -14.95 -3.32 1.35
CA SER A 26 -14.70 -2.05 2.02
C SER A 26 -14.18 -1.01 1.03
N LYS A 27 -14.54 0.24 1.26
CA LYS A 27 -13.98 1.41 0.56
C LYS A 27 -13.52 2.45 1.56
N LEU A 28 -12.56 3.27 1.16
CA LEU A 28 -12.16 4.44 1.91
C LEU A 28 -13.11 5.58 1.61
N VAL A 29 -13.56 6.27 2.65
CA VAL A 29 -14.35 7.49 2.55
C VAL A 29 -13.81 8.53 3.53
N MET A 30 -14.10 9.80 3.28
CA MET A 30 -13.71 10.87 4.18
C MET A 30 -14.40 10.73 5.55
N LEU A 31 -13.74 11.16 6.62
CA LEU A 31 -14.32 11.19 7.98
C LEU A 31 -15.58 12.03 8.07
N THR A 32 -15.73 13.01 7.18
CA THR A 32 -16.93 13.87 7.06
C THR A 32 -18.10 13.19 6.36
N ASN A 33 -17.91 12.04 5.71
CA ASN A 33 -19.00 11.33 5.07
C ASN A 33 -19.91 10.67 6.11
N ARG A 34 -21.22 10.77 5.87
CA ARG A 34 -22.23 10.19 6.77
C ARG A 34 -22.07 8.67 6.85
N SER A 35 -22.15 8.12 8.06
CA SER A 35 -22.18 6.69 8.32
C SER A 35 -23.53 6.29 8.97
N LYS A 36 -23.75 4.98 9.14
CA LYS A 36 -24.92 4.46 9.89
C LYS A 36 -25.06 5.06 11.28
N ASN A 37 -23.93 5.40 11.91
CA ASN A 37 -23.87 6.00 13.25
C ASN A 37 -23.84 7.55 13.23
N GLY A 38 -24.16 8.18 12.10
CA GLY A 38 -24.14 9.63 11.93
C GLY A 38 -22.79 10.17 11.49
N MET A 39 -22.62 11.49 11.61
CA MET A 39 -21.37 12.21 11.33
C MET A 39 -20.78 12.73 12.64
N PHE A 40 -19.53 12.37 12.94
CA PHE A 40 -18.81 12.95 14.07
C PHE A 40 -18.17 14.30 13.67
N PHE A 41 -17.47 14.32 12.53
CA PHE A 41 -16.94 15.55 11.92
C PHE A 41 -17.88 15.97 10.78
N LYS A 42 -18.23 17.25 10.75
CA LYS A 42 -19.21 17.79 9.77
C LYS A 42 -18.52 18.27 8.49
N PHE A 43 -17.34 18.85 8.62
CA PHE A 43 -16.60 19.41 7.48
C PHE A 43 -15.11 19.43 7.76
N ILE A 44 -14.31 19.61 6.72
CA ILE A 44 -12.87 19.84 6.78
C ILE A 44 -12.63 21.34 6.71
N LEU A 45 -11.98 21.88 7.74
CA LEU A 45 -11.70 23.32 7.84
C LEU A 45 -10.52 23.73 6.95
N HIS A 46 -9.49 22.89 6.89
CA HIS A 46 -8.26 23.18 6.19
C HIS A 46 -7.57 21.90 5.75
N VAL A 47 -6.94 21.95 4.58
CA VAL A 47 -6.07 20.88 4.06
C VAL A 47 -4.75 21.53 3.66
N SER A 48 -3.66 21.09 4.30
CA SER A 48 -2.31 21.37 3.80
C SER A 48 -1.95 20.27 2.79
N GLN A 49 -1.78 20.64 1.54
CA GLN A 49 -1.41 19.68 0.49
C GLN A 49 0.05 19.25 0.66
N ILE A 50 0.32 17.98 0.38
CA ILE A 50 1.68 17.42 0.49
C ILE A 50 2.63 18.13 -0.45
N GLN A 51 2.19 18.42 -1.69
CA GLN A 51 3.00 19.12 -2.67
C GLN A 51 3.42 20.53 -2.21
N ASP A 52 2.55 21.21 -1.47
CA ASP A 52 2.89 22.54 -0.92
C ASP A 52 3.92 22.43 0.20
N ILE A 53 3.78 21.42 1.07
CA ILE A 53 4.72 21.14 2.15
C ILE A 53 6.11 20.77 1.57
N VAL A 54 6.14 19.97 0.49
CA VAL A 54 7.39 19.62 -0.23
C VAL A 54 8.03 20.85 -0.86
N LYS A 55 7.26 21.68 -1.57
CA LYS A 55 7.75 22.93 -2.20
C LYS A 55 8.32 23.94 -1.19
N LEU A 56 7.74 24.00 0.01
CA LEU A 56 8.20 24.84 1.10
C LEU A 56 9.43 24.27 1.82
N GLY A 57 9.90 23.10 1.44
CA GLY A 57 11.09 22.46 2.03
C GLY A 57 10.87 21.88 3.41
N TYR A 58 9.62 21.63 3.82
CA TYR A 58 9.30 21.02 5.11
C TYR A 58 9.34 19.48 5.09
N TRP A 59 9.53 18.86 3.91
CA TRP A 59 9.74 17.44 3.75
C TRP A 59 11.13 17.14 3.22
N SER A 60 11.77 16.11 3.79
CA SER A 60 12.95 15.49 3.21
C SER A 60 12.57 14.83 1.89
N PRO A 61 13.38 14.98 0.83
CA PRO A 61 13.12 14.29 -0.43
C PRO A 61 13.00 12.77 -0.22
N LEU A 62 12.06 12.15 -0.93
CA LEU A 62 11.88 10.71 -0.95
C LEU A 62 12.41 10.15 -2.26
N GLU A 63 13.14 9.05 -2.17
CA GLU A 63 13.57 8.24 -3.31
C GLU A 63 12.91 6.87 -3.20
N TYR A 64 12.42 6.32 -4.31
CA TYR A 64 11.73 5.03 -4.30
C TYR A 64 12.51 4.00 -5.10
N GLN A 65 12.59 2.80 -4.55
CA GLN A 65 13.09 1.62 -5.21
C GLN A 65 12.11 0.47 -4.99
N SER A 66 11.39 0.10 -6.04
CA SER A 66 10.38 -0.96 -6.01
C SER A 66 10.93 -2.21 -6.69
N TYR A 67 10.45 -3.36 -6.21
CA TYR A 67 10.78 -4.68 -6.74
C TYR A 67 9.49 -5.40 -7.10
N ASP A 68 9.57 -6.26 -8.10
CA ASP A 68 8.45 -7.09 -8.52
C ASP A 68 7.95 -7.97 -7.37
N PHE A 69 6.64 -7.98 -7.19
CA PHE A 69 5.96 -8.73 -6.16
C PHE A 69 4.66 -9.33 -6.69
N ASP A 70 4.53 -10.65 -6.60
CA ASP A 70 3.29 -11.34 -6.96
C ASP A 70 2.23 -11.18 -5.86
N THR A 71 1.18 -10.43 -6.17
CA THR A 71 0.03 -10.21 -5.29
C THR A 71 -1.03 -11.31 -5.37
N GLY A 72 -0.87 -12.28 -6.28
CA GLY A 72 -1.90 -13.31 -6.57
C GLY A 72 -2.24 -14.22 -5.40
N ALA A 73 -1.32 -14.39 -4.44
CA ALA A 73 -1.53 -15.18 -3.23
C ALA A 73 -2.10 -14.37 -2.05
N LEU A 74 -2.26 -13.05 -2.17
CA LEU A 74 -2.84 -12.21 -1.12
C LEU A 74 -4.36 -12.37 -1.08
N VAL A 75 -4.89 -12.61 0.10
CA VAL A 75 -6.32 -12.85 0.35
C VAL A 75 -6.86 -11.76 1.26
N TYR A 76 -7.90 -11.05 0.83
CA TYR A 76 -8.59 -10.09 1.68
C TYR A 76 -9.29 -10.78 2.85
N ASN A 77 -9.33 -10.10 4.01
CA ASN A 77 -10.12 -10.53 5.15
C ASN A 77 -11.63 -10.42 4.85
N SER A 78 -12.46 -10.95 5.74
CA SER A 78 -13.91 -10.99 5.58
C SER A 78 -14.58 -9.63 5.39
N SER A 79 -13.94 -8.54 5.82
CA SER A 79 -14.45 -7.17 5.62
C SER A 79 -13.97 -6.54 4.31
N GLY A 80 -13.03 -7.16 3.58
CA GLY A 80 -12.39 -6.57 2.41
C GLY A 80 -11.53 -5.33 2.71
N ALA A 81 -11.13 -5.12 3.97
CA ALA A 81 -10.43 -3.92 4.42
C ALA A 81 -8.90 -4.07 4.46
N GLU A 82 -8.42 -5.28 4.66
CA GLU A 82 -6.99 -5.61 4.72
C GLU A 82 -6.79 -7.06 4.27
N TYR A 83 -5.58 -7.41 3.94
CA TYR A 83 -5.22 -8.81 3.69
C TYR A 83 -5.19 -9.62 4.98
N THR A 84 -5.43 -10.93 4.88
CA THR A 84 -5.29 -11.84 6.03
C THR A 84 -3.83 -11.97 6.43
N HIS A 85 -3.57 -12.08 7.73
CA HIS A 85 -2.22 -12.24 8.26
C HIS A 85 -1.48 -13.44 7.64
N ASP A 86 -2.19 -14.56 7.48
CA ASP A 86 -1.63 -15.78 6.90
C ASP A 86 -1.23 -15.61 5.43
N SER A 87 -2.03 -14.89 4.62
CA SER A 87 -1.68 -14.65 3.22
C SER A 87 -0.49 -13.73 3.09
N ILE A 88 -0.38 -12.69 3.93
CA ILE A 88 0.76 -11.79 3.96
C ILE A 88 2.03 -12.55 4.37
N ALA A 89 1.97 -13.33 5.45
CA ALA A 89 3.11 -14.09 5.96
C ALA A 89 3.60 -15.13 4.95
N ARG A 90 2.67 -15.89 4.32
CA ARG A 90 3.01 -16.85 3.28
C ARG A 90 3.62 -16.20 2.04
N SER A 91 3.08 -15.06 1.59
CA SER A 91 3.63 -14.35 0.43
C SER A 91 5.03 -13.82 0.69
N TYR A 92 5.32 -13.37 1.93
CA TYR A 92 6.67 -12.98 2.35
C TYR A 92 7.67 -14.14 2.22
N GLU A 93 7.31 -15.34 2.69
CA GLU A 93 8.18 -16.53 2.61
C GLU A 93 8.32 -17.03 1.17
N ASN A 94 7.21 -17.22 0.46
CA ASN A 94 7.20 -17.79 -0.89
C ASN A 94 8.02 -16.95 -1.88
N GLN A 95 8.07 -15.64 -1.68
CA GLN A 95 8.82 -14.72 -2.54
C GLN A 95 10.19 -14.35 -1.96
N ASN A 96 10.59 -15.04 -0.87
CA ASN A 96 11.92 -14.92 -0.26
C ASN A 96 12.28 -13.47 0.12
N ILE A 97 11.29 -12.70 0.60
CA ILE A 97 11.42 -11.28 0.88
C ILE A 97 12.51 -11.03 1.95
N GLY A 98 12.60 -11.88 2.98
CA GLY A 98 13.62 -11.77 4.02
C GLY A 98 15.06 -11.73 3.47
N ASN A 99 15.39 -12.64 2.55
CA ASN A 99 16.73 -12.67 1.94
C ASN A 99 16.97 -11.46 1.02
N LYS A 100 15.94 -11.01 0.29
CA LYS A 100 16.02 -9.77 -0.51
C LYS A 100 16.30 -8.56 0.38
N ILE A 101 15.66 -8.44 1.54
CA ILE A 101 15.90 -7.37 2.53
C ILE A 101 17.34 -7.43 3.06
N ILE A 102 17.82 -8.63 3.49
CA ILE A 102 19.19 -8.80 4.00
C ILE A 102 20.22 -8.33 2.97
N LYS A 103 20.09 -8.80 1.73
CA LYS A 103 20.96 -8.40 0.63
C LYS A 103 20.93 -6.88 0.43
N LYS A 104 19.74 -6.30 0.40
CA LYS A 104 19.58 -4.86 0.20
C LYS A 104 20.17 -4.03 1.32
N VAL A 105 19.98 -4.42 2.59
CA VAL A 105 20.59 -3.75 3.75
C VAL A 105 22.11 -3.81 3.72
N ALA A 106 22.69 -4.92 3.23
CA ALA A 106 24.14 -5.06 3.07
C ALA A 106 24.71 -4.14 1.96
N GLU A 107 23.95 -3.94 0.88
CA GLU A 107 24.32 -3.04 -0.24
C GLU A 107 24.27 -1.55 0.15
N MET A 108 23.48 -1.17 1.15
CA MET A 108 23.24 0.21 1.56
C MET A 108 24.10 0.61 2.78
N ALA A 109 25.43 0.49 2.66
CA ALA A 109 26.35 0.82 3.76
C ALA A 109 26.32 2.32 4.16
N ASP A 110 25.87 3.19 3.26
CA ASP A 110 25.74 4.63 3.44
C ASP A 110 24.49 5.03 4.26
N ARG A 111 23.48 4.17 4.35
CA ARG A 111 22.26 4.43 5.14
C ARG A 111 22.50 4.11 6.61
N LYS A 112 22.22 5.07 7.48
CA LYS A 112 22.56 5.01 8.91
C LYS A 112 21.41 4.60 9.81
N ALA A 113 20.19 4.86 9.39
CA ALA A 113 18.99 4.63 10.20
C ALA A 113 17.88 3.98 9.32
N ILE A 114 17.74 2.67 9.44
CA ILE A 114 16.84 1.86 8.60
C ILE A 114 15.69 1.32 9.43
N LEU A 115 14.45 1.56 9.00
CA LEU A 115 13.25 0.98 9.59
C LEU A 115 12.64 -0.04 8.61
N VAL A 116 12.54 -1.29 9.04
CA VAL A 116 12.00 -2.40 8.25
C VAL A 116 10.66 -2.83 8.81
N ALA A 117 9.63 -2.92 7.97
CA ALA A 117 8.33 -3.47 8.34
C ALA A 117 8.17 -4.89 7.78
N VAL A 118 7.85 -5.86 8.66
CA VAL A 118 7.62 -7.26 8.28
C VAL A 118 6.31 -7.79 8.89
N PRO A 119 5.74 -8.90 8.35
CA PRO A 119 4.42 -9.38 8.75
C PRO A 119 4.33 -9.93 10.17
N THR A 120 5.30 -10.75 10.60
CA THR A 120 5.24 -11.51 11.86
C THR A 120 6.45 -11.29 12.75
N ILE A 121 6.28 -11.58 14.04
CA ILE A 121 7.37 -11.49 15.04
C ILE A 121 8.47 -12.50 14.73
N GLU A 122 8.09 -13.70 14.29
CA GLU A 122 9.04 -14.75 13.89
C GLU A 122 9.93 -14.29 12.74
N GLN A 123 9.32 -13.73 11.68
CA GLN A 123 10.03 -13.16 10.54
C GLN A 123 10.93 -11.99 10.96
N ALA A 124 10.46 -11.14 11.87
CA ALA A 124 11.26 -10.04 12.41
C ALA A 124 12.49 -10.53 13.17
N THR A 125 12.31 -11.55 14.02
CA THR A 125 13.40 -12.13 14.82
C THR A 125 14.42 -12.84 13.93
N ASN A 126 13.97 -13.63 12.95
CA ASN A 126 14.84 -14.27 11.98
C ASN A 126 15.64 -13.24 11.17
N LEU A 127 14.96 -12.19 10.69
CA LEU A 127 15.59 -11.15 9.90
C LEU A 127 16.64 -10.38 10.71
N ALA A 128 16.30 -9.93 11.91
CA ALA A 128 17.19 -9.16 12.77
C ALA A 128 18.41 -9.98 13.23
N GLY A 129 18.24 -11.27 13.51
CA GLY A 129 19.35 -12.17 13.86
C GLY A 129 20.38 -12.36 12.76
N ARG A 130 20.06 -12.00 11.52
CA ARG A 130 20.92 -12.12 10.33
C ARG A 130 21.45 -10.78 9.83
N ILE A 131 21.03 -9.67 10.38
CA ILE A 131 21.49 -8.33 10.03
C ILE A 131 22.33 -7.77 11.19
N PRO A 132 23.59 -7.38 10.99
CA PRO A 132 24.40 -6.76 12.03
C PRO A 132 23.77 -5.47 12.57
N ASN A 133 23.88 -5.27 13.88
CA ASN A 133 23.34 -4.08 14.57
C ASN A 133 21.83 -3.85 14.32
N ALA A 134 21.06 -4.94 14.29
CA ALA A 134 19.62 -4.89 14.17
C ALA A 134 18.93 -5.24 15.49
N ALA A 135 17.74 -4.65 15.71
CA ALA A 135 16.87 -4.97 16.83
C ALA A 135 15.42 -5.14 16.37
N VAL A 136 14.65 -5.91 17.14
CA VAL A 136 13.22 -6.14 16.88
C VAL A 136 12.35 -5.31 17.80
N VAL A 137 11.30 -4.69 17.25
CA VAL A 137 10.27 -4.00 18.05
C VAL A 137 8.88 -4.45 17.60
N HIS A 138 8.09 -4.95 18.54
CA HIS A 138 6.71 -5.41 18.27
C HIS A 138 5.77 -5.07 19.42
N GLY A 139 4.48 -5.40 19.30
CA GLY A 139 3.47 -5.09 20.31
C GLY A 139 3.75 -5.65 21.70
N GLY A 140 4.39 -6.81 21.78
CA GLY A 140 4.80 -7.47 23.03
C GLY A 140 6.14 -7.00 23.60
N THR A 141 6.92 -6.15 22.91
CA THR A 141 8.19 -5.63 23.43
C THR A 141 7.92 -4.79 24.68
N PRO A 142 8.54 -5.12 25.84
CA PRO A 142 8.38 -4.35 27.07
C PRO A 142 8.70 -2.86 26.89
N LYS A 143 7.97 -2.01 27.61
CA LYS A 143 8.06 -0.55 27.42
C LYS A 143 9.48 -0.01 27.61
N ASP A 144 10.20 -0.52 28.60
CA ASP A 144 11.55 -0.03 28.91
C ASP A 144 12.59 -0.58 27.93
N GLU A 145 12.45 -1.83 27.50
CA GLU A 145 13.26 -2.40 26.41
C GLU A 145 13.06 -1.63 25.10
N ARG A 146 11.81 -1.32 24.76
CA ARG A 146 11.51 -0.50 23.58
C ARG A 146 12.14 0.89 23.66
N LYS A 147 12.09 1.53 24.83
CA LYS A 147 12.76 2.81 25.04
C LYS A 147 14.27 2.70 24.85
N GLN A 148 14.88 1.63 25.36
CA GLN A 148 16.31 1.39 25.23
C GLN A 148 16.70 1.17 23.75
N ILE A 149 15.97 0.32 23.02
CA ILE A 149 16.20 0.09 21.59
C ILE A 149 16.10 1.41 20.81
N ILE A 150 15.07 2.22 21.06
CA ILE A 150 14.88 3.52 20.37
C ILE A 150 16.04 4.47 20.73
N LYS A 151 16.51 4.48 21.97
CA LYS A 151 17.67 5.28 22.40
C LYS A 151 18.93 4.85 21.65
N GLU A 152 19.22 3.56 21.63
CA GLU A 152 20.39 3.00 20.95
C GLU A 152 20.35 3.23 19.43
N PHE A 153 19.16 3.19 18.85
CA PHE A 153 18.95 3.55 17.45
C PHE A 153 19.25 5.03 17.18
N ARG A 154 18.82 5.93 18.06
CA ARG A 154 19.15 7.36 17.98
C ARG A 154 20.64 7.64 18.19
N GLU A 155 21.31 6.84 19.00
CA GLU A 155 22.76 6.90 19.23
C GLU A 155 23.57 6.16 18.14
N GLN A 156 22.89 5.65 17.10
CA GLN A 156 23.50 4.88 16.00
C GLN A 156 24.24 3.61 16.43
N LYS A 157 23.96 3.08 17.62
CA LYS A 157 24.43 1.77 18.08
C LYS A 157 23.66 0.63 17.44
N ILE A 158 22.38 0.84 17.22
CA ILE A 158 21.50 0.01 16.38
C ILE A 158 21.29 0.76 15.06
N ARG A 159 21.57 0.10 13.94
CA ARG A 159 21.41 0.66 12.60
C ARG A 159 20.06 0.32 11.99
N VAL A 160 19.52 -0.86 12.31
CA VAL A 160 18.30 -1.40 11.71
C VAL A 160 17.29 -1.73 12.81
N ILE A 161 16.09 -1.18 12.71
CA ILE A 161 14.96 -1.65 13.51
C ILE A 161 14.03 -2.45 12.59
N VAL A 162 13.79 -3.71 12.94
CA VAL A 162 12.78 -4.55 12.31
C VAL A 162 11.52 -4.50 13.18
N GLN A 163 10.42 -4.02 12.62
CA GLN A 163 9.18 -3.79 13.37
C GLN A 163 8.00 -4.60 12.85
N VAL A 164 7.10 -4.96 13.78
CA VAL A 164 5.82 -5.57 13.49
C VAL A 164 4.70 -4.71 14.07
N ASN A 165 4.02 -3.95 13.20
CA ASN A 165 2.82 -3.14 13.49
C ASN A 165 2.93 -2.09 14.64
N VAL A 166 4.11 -1.60 15.01
CA VAL A 166 4.25 -0.73 16.20
C VAL A 166 4.83 0.66 15.95
N LEU A 167 5.78 0.83 15.06
CA LEU A 167 6.46 2.11 14.84
C LEU A 167 5.88 2.93 13.67
N THR A 168 4.67 2.61 13.25
CA THR A 168 3.93 3.38 12.25
C THR A 168 3.24 4.61 12.83
N ILE A 169 3.00 4.63 14.16
CA ILE A 169 2.37 5.76 14.86
C ILE A 169 3.28 6.18 16.02
N GLY A 170 3.53 7.49 16.17
CA GLY A 170 4.24 8.07 17.30
C GLY A 170 5.76 7.88 17.33
N PHE A 171 6.37 7.16 16.38
CA PHE A 171 7.83 7.09 16.22
C PHE A 171 8.33 8.33 15.49
N ASP A 172 9.08 9.17 16.19
CA ASP A 172 9.65 10.39 15.65
C ASP A 172 11.18 10.35 15.73
N TYR A 173 11.81 10.18 14.54
CA TYR A 173 13.25 10.19 14.38
C TYR A 173 13.62 10.87 13.05
N PRO A 174 14.01 12.16 13.07
CA PRO A 174 14.28 12.93 11.86
C PRO A 174 15.41 12.38 10.99
N GLU A 175 16.42 11.75 11.60
CA GLU A 175 17.56 11.15 10.89
C GLU A 175 17.22 9.83 10.17
N LEU A 176 15.98 9.34 10.27
CA LEU A 176 15.56 8.12 9.57
C LEU A 176 15.72 8.31 8.05
N ASP A 177 16.66 7.60 7.46
CA ASP A 177 17.11 7.80 6.08
C ASP A 177 16.77 6.64 5.14
N CYS A 178 16.22 5.53 5.68
CA CYS A 178 15.74 4.42 4.87
C CYS A 178 14.52 3.73 5.50
N LEU A 179 13.54 3.44 4.68
CA LEU A 179 12.34 2.67 4.99
C LEU A 179 12.28 1.45 4.08
N ILE A 180 12.08 0.27 4.64
CA ILE A 180 11.93 -0.97 3.86
C ILE A 180 10.59 -1.61 4.20
N THR A 181 9.75 -1.81 3.21
CA THR A 181 8.51 -2.56 3.38
C THR A 181 8.62 -3.97 2.84
N GLY A 182 8.53 -4.94 3.74
CA GLY A 182 8.36 -6.38 3.48
C GLY A 182 6.98 -6.89 3.90
N ARG A 183 6.10 -6.00 4.40
CA ARG A 183 4.73 -6.32 4.79
C ARG A 183 3.74 -5.75 3.78
N SER A 184 3.06 -6.63 3.05
CA SER A 184 1.96 -6.23 2.17
C SER A 184 0.80 -5.66 2.97
N THR A 185 0.13 -4.66 2.42
CA THR A 185 -1.05 -4.03 3.03
C THR A 185 -2.07 -3.62 1.96
N ALA A 186 -3.34 -3.63 2.33
CA ALA A 186 -4.40 -3.00 1.55
C ALA A 186 -4.69 -1.57 2.03
N SER A 187 -4.06 -1.11 3.12
CA SER A 187 -4.33 0.18 3.76
C SER A 187 -3.41 1.29 3.26
N ILE A 188 -3.95 2.21 2.46
CA ILE A 188 -3.23 3.44 2.08
C ILE A 188 -2.88 4.30 3.30
N SER A 189 -3.71 4.30 4.33
CA SER A 189 -3.42 5.04 5.57
C SER A 189 -2.19 4.49 6.28
N TRP A 190 -2.02 3.16 6.30
CA TRP A 190 -0.81 2.54 6.82
C TRP A 190 0.41 2.91 5.97
N TRP A 191 0.32 2.80 4.64
CA TRP A 191 1.37 3.16 3.71
C TRP A 191 1.81 4.61 3.88
N TYR A 192 0.86 5.54 3.89
CA TYR A 192 1.10 6.96 4.09
C TYR A 192 1.80 7.24 5.42
N GLN A 193 1.34 6.64 6.52
CA GLN A 193 1.93 6.84 7.84
C GLN A 193 3.32 6.21 7.95
N PHE A 194 3.56 5.07 7.33
CA PHE A 194 4.87 4.42 7.29
C PHE A 194 5.88 5.27 6.53
N VAL A 195 5.58 5.66 5.29
CA VAL A 195 6.46 6.49 4.47
C VAL A 195 6.64 7.88 5.09
N GLY A 196 5.60 8.43 5.70
CA GLY A 196 5.64 9.69 6.43
C GLY A 196 6.65 9.74 7.58
N ARG A 197 7.18 8.61 8.06
CA ARG A 197 8.30 8.60 9.02
C ARG A 197 9.60 9.11 8.38
N GLY A 198 9.79 8.86 7.10
CA GLY A 198 10.97 9.27 6.35
C GLY A 198 10.95 10.71 5.87
N THR A 199 9.84 11.44 6.00
CA THR A 199 9.71 12.79 5.42
C THR A 199 10.31 13.91 6.26
N ARG A 200 10.70 13.65 7.51
CA ARG A 200 11.25 14.68 8.39
C ARG A 200 12.60 15.17 7.91
N ILE A 201 12.78 16.46 7.94
CA ILE A 201 14.05 17.10 7.57
C ILE A 201 15.06 17.00 8.73
N HIS A 202 16.33 16.83 8.39
CA HIS A 202 17.46 16.88 9.32
C HIS A 202 18.73 17.23 8.55
N ASP A 203 19.64 17.99 9.18
CA ASP A 203 20.85 18.48 8.54
C ASP A 203 21.77 17.35 8.03
N ASN A 204 21.82 16.22 8.73
CA ASN A 204 22.61 15.05 8.37
C ASN A 204 21.93 14.12 7.34
N LYS A 205 20.75 14.48 6.86
CA LYS A 205 19.95 13.64 5.97
C LYS A 205 19.67 14.34 4.65
N LYS A 206 20.14 13.78 3.56
CA LYS A 206 19.92 14.31 2.20
C LYS A 206 18.53 13.92 1.66
N ASN A 207 18.12 12.68 1.89
CA ASN A 207 16.86 12.10 1.46
C ASN A 207 16.48 10.90 2.34
N CYS A 208 15.29 10.33 2.14
CA CYS A 208 14.93 9.04 2.66
C CYS A 208 14.63 8.07 1.51
N LEU A 209 15.33 6.95 1.49
CA LEU A 209 15.09 5.87 0.53
C LEU A 209 13.93 4.99 1.01
N VAL A 210 12.92 4.82 0.17
CA VAL A 210 11.80 3.90 0.37
C VAL A 210 12.01 2.68 -0.51
N VAL A 211 12.32 1.55 0.09
CA VAL A 211 12.51 0.26 -0.61
C VAL A 211 11.24 -0.55 -0.45
N ASP A 212 10.58 -0.84 -1.56
CA ASP A 212 9.32 -1.58 -1.60
C ASP A 212 9.51 -2.97 -2.23
N PHE A 213 9.39 -4.00 -1.40
CA PHE A 213 9.45 -5.40 -1.82
C PHE A 213 8.08 -6.05 -1.99
N VAL A 214 6.99 -5.31 -1.79
CA VAL A 214 5.64 -5.89 -1.67
C VAL A 214 4.58 -5.17 -2.50
N GLY A 215 5.02 -4.36 -3.48
CA GLY A 215 4.13 -3.71 -4.45
C GLY A 215 3.27 -2.58 -3.88
N SER A 216 3.69 -1.95 -2.77
CA SER A 216 2.92 -0.85 -2.17
C SER A 216 2.97 0.42 -3.01
N VAL A 217 4.13 0.71 -3.64
CA VAL A 217 4.28 1.84 -4.56
C VAL A 217 3.44 1.64 -5.81
N GLU A 218 3.42 0.43 -6.37
CA GLU A 218 2.58 0.08 -7.52
C GLU A 218 1.09 0.24 -7.18
N LYS A 219 0.69 -0.19 -5.99
CA LYS A 219 -0.70 -0.15 -5.55
C LYS A 219 -1.19 1.25 -5.21
N PHE A 220 -0.41 2.04 -4.48
CA PHE A 220 -0.85 3.31 -3.89
C PHE A 220 -0.21 4.53 -4.52
N GLY A 221 0.83 4.36 -5.31
CA GLY A 221 1.68 5.43 -5.82
C GLY A 221 2.63 5.98 -4.75
N LYS A 222 3.36 7.01 -5.13
CA LYS A 222 4.24 7.78 -4.24
C LYS A 222 3.39 8.66 -3.32
N VAL A 223 3.76 8.78 -2.05
CA VAL A 223 2.93 9.55 -1.09
C VAL A 223 2.91 11.05 -1.39
N GLU A 224 3.94 11.60 -2.01
CA GLU A 224 3.99 13.00 -2.44
C GLU A 224 3.05 13.33 -3.61
N GLU A 225 2.56 12.30 -4.32
CA GLU A 225 1.56 12.44 -5.39
C GLU A 225 0.11 12.45 -4.86
N LEU A 226 -0.07 12.16 -3.56
CA LEU A 226 -1.38 12.19 -2.94
C LEU A 226 -1.83 13.63 -2.70
N TYR A 227 -3.07 13.93 -3.04
CA TYR A 227 -3.67 15.24 -2.77
C TYR A 227 -5.16 15.15 -2.52
N TYR A 228 -5.66 16.08 -1.73
CA TYR A 228 -7.08 16.22 -1.46
C TYR A 228 -7.67 17.28 -2.40
N LYS A 229 -8.80 16.97 -2.99
CA LYS A 229 -9.53 17.90 -3.85
C LYS A 229 -11.00 17.94 -3.43
N GLN A 230 -11.57 19.14 -3.44
CA GLN A 230 -12.98 19.35 -3.21
C GLN A 230 -13.74 19.19 -4.53
N ASP A 231 -14.84 18.43 -4.52
CA ASP A 231 -15.75 18.35 -5.66
C ASP A 231 -16.65 19.62 -5.74
N GLY A 232 -17.41 19.74 -6.83
CA GLY A 232 -18.33 20.86 -7.00
C GLY A 232 -19.50 20.93 -5.99
N LYS A 233 -19.57 19.95 -5.05
CA LYS A 233 -20.57 19.86 -3.97
C LYS A 233 -19.94 20.02 -2.58
N GLU A 234 -18.76 20.59 -2.51
CA GLU A 234 -17.97 20.83 -1.28
C GLU A 234 -17.53 19.55 -0.54
N ASN A 235 -17.66 18.35 -1.15
CA ASN A 235 -17.10 17.15 -0.57
C ASN A 235 -15.61 17.02 -0.94
N TRP A 236 -14.82 16.60 0.03
CA TRP A 236 -13.41 16.31 -0.17
C TRP A 236 -13.20 14.87 -0.58
N GLU A 237 -12.29 14.64 -1.51
CA GLU A 237 -11.88 13.32 -1.96
C GLU A 237 -10.37 13.25 -2.07
N LEU A 238 -9.79 12.06 -1.86
CA LEU A 238 -8.37 11.80 -2.00
C LEU A 238 -8.07 11.29 -3.39
N TYR A 239 -7.06 11.86 -4.02
CA TYR A 239 -6.52 11.48 -5.32
C TYR A 239 -5.05 11.09 -5.18
N GLY A 240 -4.58 10.24 -6.08
CA GLY A 240 -3.18 9.84 -6.20
C GLY A 240 -2.58 10.20 -7.54
N GLU A 241 -1.48 9.54 -7.85
CA GLU A 241 -0.73 9.68 -9.11
C GLU A 241 -1.65 9.60 -10.33
N GLY A 242 -1.40 10.41 -11.34
CA GLY A 242 -2.24 10.47 -12.55
C GLY A 242 -3.66 11.00 -12.33
N LYS A 243 -3.93 11.71 -11.23
CA LYS A 243 -5.24 12.29 -10.86
C LYS A 243 -6.32 11.25 -10.61
N LYS A 244 -5.96 10.05 -10.21
CA LYS A 244 -6.89 8.97 -9.96
C LYS A 244 -7.49 9.06 -8.56
N GLN A 245 -8.81 8.98 -8.46
CA GLN A 245 -9.53 9.00 -7.19
C GLN A 245 -9.27 7.72 -6.40
N ILE A 246 -8.99 7.85 -5.11
CA ILE A 246 -8.72 6.74 -4.18
C ILE A 246 -9.91 6.52 -3.26
N THR A 247 -10.56 7.59 -2.80
CA THR A 247 -11.75 7.49 -1.98
C THR A 247 -12.98 7.13 -2.80
N GLY A 248 -13.93 6.43 -2.18
CA GLY A 248 -15.19 6.03 -2.83
C GLY A 248 -15.13 4.76 -3.67
N ILE A 249 -13.95 4.25 -4.01
CA ILE A 249 -13.76 3.01 -4.77
C ILE A 249 -13.48 1.82 -3.83
N PRO A 250 -13.83 0.58 -4.22
CA PRO A 250 -13.51 -0.62 -3.45
C PRO A 250 -12.01 -0.79 -3.22
N MET A 251 -11.62 -1.21 -2.03
CA MET A 251 -10.20 -1.36 -1.64
C MET A 251 -9.42 -2.31 -2.55
N HIS A 252 -10.09 -3.34 -3.07
CA HIS A 252 -9.46 -4.30 -3.99
C HIS A 252 -9.27 -3.76 -5.41
N GLU A 253 -9.90 -2.63 -5.73
CA GLU A 253 -9.75 -1.93 -7.02
C GLU A 253 -8.68 -0.83 -6.97
N ILE A 254 -8.24 -0.43 -5.77
CA ILE A 254 -7.13 0.53 -5.62
C ILE A 254 -5.86 -0.12 -6.19
N GLY A 255 -5.16 0.59 -7.08
CA GLY A 255 -4.00 0.08 -7.79
C GLY A 255 -4.32 -0.46 -9.18
N ILE A 256 -5.47 -1.08 -9.40
CA ILE A 256 -5.94 -1.46 -10.74
C ILE A 256 -6.16 -0.21 -11.62
N HIS A 257 -6.49 0.91 -10.96
CA HIS A 257 -6.69 2.20 -11.62
C HIS A 257 -5.43 3.08 -11.68
N LEU A 258 -4.31 2.68 -11.06
CA LEU A 258 -3.10 3.49 -11.01
C LEU A 258 -2.27 3.44 -12.29
N GLU A 259 -2.75 2.76 -13.34
CA GLU A 259 -2.08 2.81 -14.62
C GLU A 259 -3.01 2.93 -15.82
N GLY A 260 -2.65 3.89 -16.68
CA GLY A 260 -2.67 3.58 -18.08
C GLY A 260 -1.67 2.41 -18.32
N GLY A 261 -2.13 1.20 -18.10
CA GLY A 261 -1.59 -0.04 -18.63
C GLY A 261 -0.16 -0.42 -18.28
N ILE A 262 0.10 -1.04 -17.14
CA ILE A 262 0.89 -2.26 -17.21
C ILE A 262 -0.10 -3.38 -17.37
N ASN A 263 -0.08 -3.96 -18.55
CA ASN A 263 -0.88 -5.10 -18.92
C ASN A 263 -0.43 -6.34 -18.15
N LEU A 264 -0.99 -6.61 -16.96
CA LEU A 264 -0.95 -7.95 -16.38
C LEU A 264 -1.71 -8.97 -17.25
N SER A 265 -2.31 -8.51 -18.37
CA SER A 265 -2.98 -9.35 -19.33
C SER A 265 -2.05 -9.93 -20.41
N GLU A 266 -0.85 -9.37 -20.58
CA GLU A 266 0.08 -9.80 -21.64
C GLU A 266 1.39 -10.31 -20.99
N LYS A 267 1.67 -11.61 -21.13
CA LYS A 267 3.03 -12.11 -21.07
C LYS A 267 3.57 -12.11 -22.50
N VAL A 268 4.68 -11.44 -22.67
CA VAL A 268 5.39 -11.39 -23.95
C VAL A 268 6.47 -12.46 -23.89
N ASP A 269 6.53 -13.31 -24.90
CA ASP A 269 7.61 -14.29 -25.06
C ASP A 269 8.94 -13.60 -25.38
N GLU A 270 10.05 -14.32 -25.26
CA GLU A 270 11.40 -13.82 -25.55
C GLU A 270 11.56 -13.28 -26.98
N ASP A 271 10.65 -13.62 -27.89
CA ASP A 271 10.61 -13.12 -29.26
C ASP A 271 9.70 -11.91 -29.47
N GLY A 272 9.06 -11.40 -28.41
CA GLY A 272 8.19 -10.23 -28.46
C GLY A 272 6.73 -10.52 -28.86
N SER A 273 6.31 -11.79 -28.98
CA SER A 273 4.92 -12.18 -29.26
C SER A 273 4.05 -12.22 -27.99
N ILE A 274 2.76 -11.88 -28.12
CA ILE A 274 1.79 -11.94 -27.03
C ILE A 274 1.32 -13.39 -26.85
N GLU A 275 1.82 -14.06 -25.82
CA GLU A 275 1.53 -15.48 -25.60
C GLU A 275 0.10 -15.74 -25.13
N LYS A 276 -0.40 -14.98 -24.15
CA LYS A 276 -1.75 -15.18 -23.57
C LYS A 276 -2.25 -13.92 -22.87
N ILE A 277 -3.55 -13.66 -23.00
CA ILE A 277 -4.23 -12.62 -22.22
C ILE A 277 -4.81 -13.26 -20.96
N TYR A 278 -4.55 -12.66 -19.81
CA TYR A 278 -4.96 -13.19 -18.50
C TYR A 278 -6.13 -12.39 -17.92
N MET A 279 -6.97 -13.06 -17.15
CA MET A 279 -8.04 -12.42 -16.37
C MET A 279 -7.46 -11.47 -15.33
N THR A 280 -7.84 -10.21 -15.39
CA THR A 280 -7.38 -9.15 -14.47
C THR A 280 -8.28 -9.02 -13.24
N PHE A 281 -9.48 -9.64 -13.25
CA PHE A 281 -10.51 -9.50 -12.22
C PHE A 281 -11.38 -10.76 -12.10
N GLY A 282 -12.22 -10.79 -11.06
CA GLY A 282 -13.24 -11.82 -10.85
C GLY A 282 -12.71 -13.18 -10.40
N LYS A 283 -13.59 -14.18 -10.45
CA LYS A 283 -13.34 -15.55 -9.99
C LYS A 283 -12.12 -16.24 -10.63
N TYR A 284 -11.78 -15.83 -11.84
CA TYR A 284 -10.70 -16.43 -12.63
C TYR A 284 -9.48 -15.51 -12.76
N LYS A 285 -9.34 -14.49 -11.90
CA LYS A 285 -8.19 -13.59 -11.88
C LYS A 285 -6.87 -14.36 -11.88
N GLY A 286 -5.93 -13.94 -12.74
CA GLY A 286 -4.62 -14.58 -12.90
C GLY A 286 -4.62 -15.86 -13.76
N LYS A 287 -5.77 -16.27 -14.32
CA LYS A 287 -5.84 -17.38 -15.26
C LYS A 287 -5.93 -16.85 -16.70
N PRO A 288 -5.40 -17.57 -17.70
CA PRO A 288 -5.58 -17.20 -19.09
C PRO A 288 -7.07 -17.10 -19.45
N VAL A 289 -7.47 -16.07 -20.20
CA VAL A 289 -8.87 -15.90 -20.64
C VAL A 289 -9.37 -17.11 -21.41
N SER A 290 -8.48 -17.77 -22.16
CA SER A 290 -8.79 -19.01 -22.89
C SER A 290 -9.17 -20.18 -21.99
N SER A 291 -8.72 -20.20 -20.73
CA SER A 291 -9.05 -21.25 -19.73
C SER A 291 -10.34 -20.99 -18.96
N VAL A 292 -10.95 -19.80 -19.16
CA VAL A 292 -12.22 -19.44 -18.50
C VAL A 292 -13.38 -20.15 -19.21
N PRO A 293 -14.31 -20.82 -18.49
CA PRO A 293 -15.43 -21.50 -19.10
C PRO A 293 -16.27 -20.62 -20.00
N PRO A 294 -16.74 -21.11 -21.17
CA PRO A 294 -17.52 -20.33 -22.14
C PRO A 294 -18.73 -19.62 -21.55
N TYR A 295 -19.48 -20.30 -20.67
CA TYR A 295 -20.65 -19.72 -20.00
C TYR A 295 -20.29 -18.50 -19.14
N TYR A 296 -19.12 -18.52 -18.48
CA TYR A 296 -18.67 -17.40 -17.64
C TYR A 296 -18.15 -16.25 -18.52
N ARG A 297 -17.48 -16.54 -19.63
CA ARG A 297 -17.07 -15.54 -20.61
C ARG A 297 -18.30 -14.82 -21.19
N LYS A 298 -19.36 -15.58 -21.54
CA LYS A 298 -20.63 -15.00 -21.99
C LYS A 298 -21.26 -14.11 -20.93
N TRP A 299 -21.36 -14.62 -19.70
CA TRP A 299 -21.88 -13.85 -18.57
C TRP A 299 -21.14 -12.53 -18.38
N MET A 300 -19.80 -12.54 -18.50
CA MET A 300 -18.98 -11.31 -18.39
C MET A 300 -19.34 -10.30 -19.49
N VAL A 301 -19.48 -10.72 -20.73
CA VAL A 301 -19.86 -9.82 -21.83
C VAL A 301 -21.19 -9.15 -21.55
N ASP A 302 -22.15 -9.90 -21.01
CA ASP A 302 -23.52 -9.46 -20.80
C ASP A 302 -23.70 -8.60 -19.51
N ASN A 303 -22.81 -8.74 -18.52
CA ASN A 303 -23.03 -8.19 -17.16
C ASN A 303 -21.93 -7.26 -16.67
N ILE A 304 -20.79 -7.12 -17.39
CA ILE A 304 -19.69 -6.28 -16.92
C ILE A 304 -19.64 -4.98 -17.70
N THR A 305 -19.44 -3.87 -16.99
CA THR A 305 -19.09 -2.59 -17.60
C THR A 305 -17.64 -2.61 -18.03
N TRP A 306 -17.41 -2.53 -19.34
CA TRP A 306 -16.09 -2.56 -19.94
C TRP A 306 -15.50 -1.15 -20.00
N GLY A 307 -14.24 -1.02 -19.58
CA GLY A 307 -13.51 0.23 -19.58
C GLY A 307 -12.05 0.02 -20.02
N PRO A 308 -11.24 1.08 -20.06
CA PRO A 308 -9.86 0.99 -20.55
C PRO A 308 -9.00 -0.08 -19.84
N TRP A 309 -9.32 -0.39 -18.58
CA TRP A 309 -8.58 -1.32 -17.72
C TRP A 309 -8.88 -2.81 -17.98
N ASN A 310 -10.00 -3.15 -18.63
CA ASN A 310 -10.40 -4.52 -18.90
C ASN A 310 -10.80 -4.75 -20.37
N ILE A 311 -10.60 -3.76 -21.24
CA ILE A 311 -11.00 -3.83 -22.64
C ILE A 311 -10.29 -4.97 -23.38
N LYS A 312 -9.01 -5.23 -23.11
CA LYS A 312 -8.26 -6.33 -23.72
C LYS A 312 -8.76 -7.70 -23.32
N VAL A 313 -9.26 -7.86 -22.09
CA VAL A 313 -9.94 -9.09 -21.66
C VAL A 313 -11.22 -9.28 -22.47
N LYS A 314 -11.99 -8.21 -22.72
CA LYS A 314 -13.17 -8.24 -23.58
C LYS A 314 -12.83 -8.65 -25.01
N GLU A 315 -11.84 -7.98 -25.60
CA GLU A 315 -11.39 -8.28 -26.98
C GLU A 315 -10.96 -9.74 -27.13
N GLU A 316 -10.24 -10.29 -26.12
CA GLU A 316 -9.84 -11.69 -26.13
C GLU A 316 -11.02 -12.64 -25.94
N ILE A 317 -12.00 -12.29 -25.10
CA ILE A 317 -13.25 -13.06 -24.95
C ILE A 317 -14.01 -13.09 -26.30
N GLU A 318 -14.12 -11.95 -26.96
CA GLU A 318 -14.78 -11.84 -28.27
C GLU A 318 -14.00 -12.60 -29.36
N ARG A 319 -12.66 -12.52 -29.35
CA ARG A 319 -11.78 -13.26 -30.25
C ARG A 319 -11.91 -14.77 -30.10
N LEU A 320 -12.00 -15.26 -28.87
CA LEU A 320 -12.13 -16.68 -28.59
C LEU A 320 -13.48 -17.27 -29.05
N GLY A 321 -14.50 -16.45 -29.21
CA GLY A 321 -15.82 -16.88 -29.67
C GLY A 321 -16.40 -18.02 -28.84
N ASN A 322 -17.31 -18.81 -29.41
CA ASN A 322 -17.95 -19.98 -28.77
C ASN A 322 -18.73 -19.68 -27.50
N PHE A 323 -19.79 -18.88 -27.63
CA PHE A 323 -20.82 -18.72 -26.60
C PHE A 323 -21.97 -19.75 -26.77
N LYS A 324 -21.72 -20.89 -27.42
CA LYS A 324 -22.73 -21.97 -27.54
C LYS A 324 -22.78 -22.82 -26.29
#